data_bb786fd777e747e3ab9689be62bdb140
#
_entry.id   bb786fd777e747e3ab9689be62bdb140
#
_cell.length_a   1.000
_cell.length_b   1.000
_cell.length_c   1.000
_cell.angle_alpha   90.00
_cell.angle_beta   90.00
_cell.angle_gamma   90.00
#
_symmetry.space_group_name_H-M   'P 1'
#
loop_
_entity.id
_entity.type
_entity.pdbx_description
1 polymer ?
#
loop_
_entity_poly.entity_id
_entity_poly.type
_entity_poly.pdbx_seq_one_letter_code
_entity_poly.pdbx_strand_id
1 'polypeptide(L)'
;MRHRVHGRRLSRDSAHRRALRRNLIADLFTHEQILTTEAKARMLRPAAEKVITLAKRGLVKGADDPSVLLHARRMAGKRVARFHTHEDEDGHRVEIDVVFKLFDDIAPRYAERPGGYTRLVKIGKRPGDNADMAVLMLVEEA
;
A
#
# COMPACT_ATOMS: atom_id res chain seq x y z
N MET A 1 -27.77 17.96 -1.54
CA MET A 1 -26.44 18.12 -2.15
C MET A 1 -25.44 17.22 -1.41
N ARG A 2 -24.59 16.48 -2.13
CA ARG A 2 -23.60 15.57 -1.53
C ARG A 2 -22.21 16.18 -1.64
N HIS A 3 -21.64 16.64 -0.54
CA HIS A 3 -20.29 17.19 -0.49
C HIS A 3 -19.29 16.16 0.01
N ARG A 4 -18.07 16.13 -0.56
CA ARG A 4 -16.95 15.30 -0.14
C ARG A 4 -17.25 13.78 -0.05
N VAL A 5 -18.29 13.32 -0.73
CA VAL A 5 -18.66 11.91 -0.77
C VAL A 5 -17.89 11.24 -1.90
N HIS A 6 -16.84 10.53 -1.56
CA HIS A 6 -16.03 9.77 -2.52
C HIS A 6 -15.62 8.42 -1.94
N GLY A 7 -15.08 7.56 -2.80
CA GLY A 7 -14.61 6.24 -2.43
C GLY A 7 -15.64 5.14 -2.63
N ARG A 8 -15.19 3.90 -2.53
CA ARG A 8 -16.00 2.71 -2.74
C ARG A 8 -16.34 2.04 -1.41
N ARG A 9 -17.60 1.67 -1.22
CA ARG A 9 -18.05 0.96 -0.02
C ARG A 9 -17.65 -0.52 -0.02
N LEU A 10 -17.49 -1.15 -1.19
CA LEU A 10 -17.13 -2.56 -1.37
C LEU A 10 -18.05 -3.52 -0.60
N SER A 11 -19.33 -3.15 -0.42
CA SER A 11 -20.32 -3.91 0.37
C SER A 11 -19.82 -4.28 1.78
N ARG A 12 -19.05 -3.39 2.42
CA ARG A 12 -18.46 -3.59 3.76
C ARG A 12 -18.73 -2.40 4.66
N ASP A 13 -18.77 -2.65 5.96
CA ASP A 13 -18.80 -1.59 6.97
C ASP A 13 -17.46 -0.81 7.02
N SER A 14 -17.40 0.24 7.81
CA SER A 14 -16.22 1.12 7.88
C SER A 14 -15.01 0.45 8.53
N ALA A 15 -15.23 -0.40 9.54
CA ALA A 15 -14.17 -1.11 10.24
C ALA A 15 -13.54 -2.17 9.33
N HIS A 16 -14.37 -2.97 8.66
CA HIS A 16 -13.91 -3.99 7.72
C HIS A 16 -13.18 -3.37 6.51
N ARG A 17 -13.66 -2.24 5.96
CA ARG A 17 -12.95 -1.52 4.89
C ARG A 17 -11.58 -1.03 5.33
N ARG A 18 -11.46 -0.58 6.58
CA ARG A 18 -10.18 -0.13 7.14
C ARG A 18 -9.20 -1.30 7.27
N ALA A 19 -9.66 -2.42 7.83
CA ALA A 19 -8.86 -3.64 7.94
C ALA A 19 -8.43 -4.16 6.57
N LEU A 20 -9.35 -4.28 5.61
CA LEU A 20 -9.06 -4.69 4.24
C LEU A 20 -7.99 -3.80 3.59
N ARG A 21 -8.10 -2.49 3.74
CA ARG A 21 -7.13 -1.54 3.20
C ARG A 21 -5.75 -1.72 3.80
N ARG A 22 -5.66 -1.89 5.13
CA ARG A 22 -4.40 -2.10 5.83
C ARG A 22 -3.69 -3.37 5.36
N ASN A 23 -4.43 -4.45 5.22
CA ASN A 23 -3.88 -5.73 4.77
C ASN A 23 -3.44 -5.66 3.31
N LEU A 24 -4.25 -5.12 2.40
CA LEU A 24 -3.88 -4.99 0.99
C LEU A 24 -2.69 -4.04 0.75
N ILE A 25 -2.50 -3.01 1.60
CA ILE A 25 -1.27 -2.19 1.53
C ILE A 25 -0.06 -3.01 1.97
N ALA A 26 -0.20 -3.84 3.01
CA ALA A 26 0.86 -4.72 3.44
C ALA A 26 1.22 -5.74 2.35
N ASP A 27 0.23 -6.39 1.72
CA ASP A 27 0.45 -7.28 0.58
C ASP A 27 1.20 -6.58 -0.56
N LEU A 28 0.77 -5.35 -0.92
CA LEU A 28 1.40 -4.58 -1.99
C LEU A 28 2.86 -4.24 -1.66
N PHE A 29 3.17 -3.85 -0.43
CA PHE A 29 4.54 -3.50 -0.05
C PHE A 29 5.42 -4.74 0.14
N THR A 30 4.85 -5.87 0.51
CA THR A 30 5.57 -7.15 0.65
C THR A 30 5.96 -7.71 -0.72
N HIS A 31 5.00 -7.81 -1.63
CA HIS A 31 5.18 -8.46 -2.93
C HIS A 31 5.44 -7.48 -4.09
N GLU A 32 5.36 -6.18 -3.84
CA GLU A 32 5.51 -5.07 -4.81
C GLU A 32 4.47 -5.07 -5.94
N GLN A 33 3.72 -6.14 -6.10
CA GLN A 33 2.58 -6.28 -7.00
C GLN A 33 1.51 -7.17 -6.40
N ILE A 34 0.25 -6.84 -6.66
CA ILE A 34 -0.89 -7.65 -6.24
C ILE A 34 -1.91 -7.78 -7.37
N LEU A 35 -2.46 -8.99 -7.50
CA LEU A 35 -3.60 -9.27 -8.36
C LEU A 35 -4.89 -9.20 -7.54
N THR A 36 -5.81 -8.30 -7.92
CA THR A 36 -7.08 -8.13 -7.20
C THR A 36 -8.18 -7.62 -8.13
N THR A 37 -9.39 -7.43 -7.61
CA THR A 37 -10.45 -6.80 -8.42
C THR A 37 -10.17 -5.32 -8.65
N GLU A 38 -10.54 -4.80 -9.81
CA GLU A 38 -10.33 -3.39 -10.17
C GLU A 38 -10.91 -2.43 -9.11
N ALA A 39 -12.05 -2.76 -8.51
CA ALA A 39 -12.67 -1.95 -7.47
C ALA A 39 -11.78 -1.82 -6.22
N LYS A 40 -11.15 -2.91 -5.78
CA LYS A 40 -10.20 -2.91 -4.65
C LYS A 40 -8.92 -2.17 -5.02
N ALA A 41 -8.35 -2.43 -6.20
CA ALA A 41 -7.14 -1.77 -6.67
C ALA A 41 -7.32 -0.24 -6.75
N ARG A 42 -8.45 0.24 -7.28
CA ARG A 42 -8.78 1.67 -7.32
C ARG A 42 -8.94 2.31 -5.94
N MET A 43 -9.47 1.59 -4.96
CA MET A 43 -9.56 2.06 -3.58
C MET A 43 -8.19 2.09 -2.90
N LEU A 44 -7.35 1.10 -3.22
CA LEU A 44 -6.04 0.91 -2.59
C LEU A 44 -5.00 1.92 -3.06
N ARG A 45 -4.95 2.20 -4.37
CA ARG A 45 -3.96 3.07 -5.01
C ARG A 45 -3.71 4.39 -4.27
N PRO A 46 -4.70 5.28 -4.04
CA PRO A 46 -4.47 6.53 -3.35
C PRO A 46 -4.08 6.36 -1.88
N ALA A 47 -4.50 5.26 -1.25
CA ALA A 47 -4.15 4.98 0.14
C ALA A 47 -2.67 4.55 0.27
N ALA A 48 -2.19 3.67 -0.60
CA ALA A 48 -0.79 3.24 -0.65
C ALA A 48 0.15 4.43 -0.96
N GLU A 49 -0.19 5.23 -1.97
CA GLU A 49 0.60 6.41 -2.35
C GLU A 49 0.71 7.44 -1.22
N LYS A 50 -0.35 7.65 -0.44
CA LYS A 50 -0.30 8.51 0.76
C LYS A 50 0.64 7.97 1.84
N VAL A 51 0.75 6.67 1.98
CA VAL A 51 1.65 6.05 2.96
C VAL A 51 3.11 6.19 2.50
N ILE A 52 3.41 6.00 1.22
CA ILE A 52 4.75 6.24 0.65
C ILE A 52 5.14 7.72 0.82
N THR A 53 4.24 8.65 0.50
CA THR A 53 4.50 10.09 0.69
C THR A 53 4.77 10.44 2.15
N LEU A 54 4.02 9.82 3.10
CA LEU A 54 4.25 10.01 4.53
C LEU A 54 5.66 9.54 4.93
N ALA A 55 6.08 8.38 4.47
CA ALA A 55 7.40 7.82 4.76
C ALA A 55 8.52 8.69 4.17
N LYS A 56 8.42 9.11 2.91
CA LYS A 56 9.37 10.02 2.26
C LYS A 56 9.56 11.32 3.04
N ARG A 57 8.44 11.98 3.38
CA ARG A 57 8.48 13.22 4.17
C ARG A 57 9.05 12.99 5.56
N GLY A 58 8.77 11.83 6.17
CA GLY A 58 9.32 11.43 7.44
C GLY A 58 10.83 11.24 7.41
N LEU A 59 11.36 10.66 6.33
CA LEU A 59 12.81 10.51 6.13
C LEU A 59 13.51 11.85 5.96
N VAL A 60 12.99 12.71 5.07
CA VAL A 60 13.60 14.04 4.82
C VAL A 60 13.62 14.90 6.08
N LYS A 61 12.50 15.04 6.78
CA LYS A 61 12.42 15.84 8.01
C LYS A 61 13.07 15.18 9.21
N GLY A 62 13.10 13.85 9.22
CA GLY A 62 13.70 13.07 10.29
C GLY A 62 15.23 13.03 10.27
N ALA A 63 15.85 13.52 9.19
CA ALA A 63 17.29 13.73 9.12
C ALA A 63 17.76 14.80 10.15
N ASP A 64 16.93 15.86 10.32
CA ASP A 64 17.22 16.94 11.28
C ASP A 64 16.68 16.64 12.68
N ASP A 65 15.53 15.93 12.76
CA ASP A 65 14.85 15.62 14.03
C ASP A 65 14.37 14.16 14.06
N PRO A 66 15.05 13.28 14.81
CA PRO A 66 14.66 11.87 14.94
C PRO A 66 13.24 11.65 15.49
N SER A 67 12.69 12.61 16.24
CA SER A 67 11.32 12.50 16.77
C SER A 67 10.27 12.52 15.66
N VAL A 68 10.52 13.26 14.58
CA VAL A 68 9.66 13.34 13.39
C VAL A 68 9.66 12.01 12.65
N LEU A 69 10.83 11.36 12.51
CA LEU A 69 10.92 10.03 11.89
C LEU A 69 10.16 8.99 12.71
N LEU A 70 10.32 8.99 14.03
CA LEU A 70 9.59 8.09 14.92
C LEU A 70 8.08 8.30 14.82
N HIS A 71 7.64 9.57 14.78
CA HIS A 71 6.23 9.91 14.58
C HIS A 71 5.71 9.38 13.24
N ALA A 72 6.45 9.57 12.14
CA ALA A 72 6.09 9.09 10.82
C ALA A 72 5.95 7.55 10.79
N ARG A 73 6.89 6.80 11.41
CA ARG A 73 6.81 5.33 11.54
C ARG A 73 5.56 4.90 12.32
N ARG A 74 5.23 5.56 13.43
CA ARG A 74 3.99 5.29 14.18
C ARG A 74 2.73 5.56 13.37
N MET A 75 2.72 6.63 12.59
CA MET A 75 1.58 6.98 11.72
C MET A 75 1.43 6.00 10.55
N ALA A 76 2.53 5.51 9.98
CA ALA A 76 2.50 4.46 8.98
C ALA A 76 1.92 3.16 9.55
N GLY A 77 2.35 2.73 10.75
CA GLY A 77 1.84 1.53 11.43
C GLY A 77 0.34 1.56 11.74
N LYS A 78 -0.28 2.75 11.84
CA LYS A 78 -1.74 2.88 11.93
C LYS A 78 -2.46 2.62 10.59
N ARG A 79 -1.77 2.78 9.48
CA ARG A 79 -2.33 2.70 8.12
C ARG A 79 -2.02 1.40 7.39
N VAL A 80 -1.01 0.67 7.83
CA VAL A 80 -0.53 -0.60 7.26
C VAL A 80 -0.58 -1.69 8.33
N ALA A 81 -0.85 -2.92 7.97
CA ALA A 81 -0.58 -4.07 8.85
C ALA A 81 0.94 -4.21 8.97
N ARG A 82 1.46 -4.04 10.19
CA ARG A 82 2.91 -3.95 10.41
C ARG A 82 3.63 -5.22 10.06
N PHE A 83 3.13 -6.35 10.54
CA PHE A 83 3.70 -7.66 10.26
C PHE A 83 2.86 -8.37 9.21
N HIS A 84 3.53 -8.94 8.24
CA HIS A 84 2.92 -9.71 7.17
C HIS A 84 3.73 -10.97 6.91
N THR A 85 3.04 -12.10 6.83
CA THR A 85 3.68 -13.38 6.54
C THR A 85 3.52 -13.69 5.06
N HIS A 86 4.60 -14.04 4.38
CA HIS A 86 4.59 -14.57 3.03
C HIS A 86 5.37 -15.88 2.97
N GLU A 87 5.16 -16.66 1.92
CA GLU A 87 5.96 -17.86 1.64
C GLU A 87 7.13 -17.47 0.73
N ASP A 88 8.34 -17.87 1.11
CA ASP A 88 9.52 -17.71 0.27
C ASP A 88 9.56 -18.78 -0.85
N GLU A 89 10.60 -18.74 -1.69
CA GLU A 89 10.77 -19.67 -2.81
C GLU A 89 10.89 -21.14 -2.36
N ASP A 90 11.31 -21.36 -1.14
CA ASP A 90 11.47 -22.69 -0.52
C ASP A 90 10.19 -23.15 0.22
N GLY A 91 9.14 -22.35 0.23
CA GLY A 91 7.86 -22.66 0.89
C GLY A 91 7.87 -22.40 2.40
N HIS A 92 8.89 -21.75 2.95
CA HIS A 92 8.92 -21.37 4.36
C HIS A 92 8.13 -20.07 4.58
N ARG A 93 7.47 -20.00 5.72
CA ARG A 93 6.76 -18.78 6.13
C ARG A 93 7.73 -17.79 6.77
N VAL A 94 7.93 -16.66 6.11
CA VAL A 94 8.76 -15.56 6.58
C VAL A 94 7.87 -14.40 6.99
N GLU A 95 8.11 -13.86 8.18
CA GLU A 95 7.42 -12.66 8.67
C GLU A 95 8.23 -11.42 8.30
N ILE A 96 7.59 -10.46 7.64
CA ILE A 96 8.20 -9.18 7.26
C ILE A 96 7.60 -8.05 8.10
N ASP A 97 8.44 -7.19 8.67
CA ASP A 97 8.01 -5.88 9.17
C ASP A 97 7.85 -4.92 7.97
N VAL A 98 6.62 -4.76 7.54
CA VAL A 98 6.26 -3.95 6.37
C VAL A 98 6.56 -2.46 6.58
N VAL A 99 6.49 -1.98 7.83
CA VAL A 99 6.86 -0.59 8.14
C VAL A 99 8.36 -0.40 8.00
N PHE A 100 9.15 -1.38 8.43
CA PHE A 100 10.60 -1.35 8.22
C PHE A 100 10.93 -1.33 6.72
N LYS A 101 10.39 -2.27 5.94
CA LYS A 101 10.58 -2.32 4.47
C LYS A 101 10.15 -1.00 3.79
N LEU A 102 9.05 -0.38 4.26
CA LEU A 102 8.59 0.89 3.72
C LEU A 102 9.61 2.01 3.89
N PHE A 103 10.24 2.15 5.06
CA PHE A 103 11.16 3.25 5.35
C PHE A 103 12.58 3.00 4.85
N ASP A 104 13.03 1.75 4.84
CA ASP A 104 14.41 1.39 4.53
C ASP A 104 14.62 1.07 3.04
N ASP A 105 13.59 0.61 2.33
CA ASP A 105 13.67 0.24 0.92
C ASP A 105 12.74 1.07 0.03
N ILE A 106 11.41 1.02 0.25
CA ILE A 106 10.43 1.59 -0.69
C ILE A 106 10.52 3.13 -0.73
N ALA A 107 10.54 3.80 0.41
CA ALA A 107 10.52 5.25 0.45
C ALA A 107 11.81 5.91 -0.09
N PRO A 108 13.02 5.39 0.19
CA PRO A 108 14.25 5.86 -0.44
C PRO A 108 14.26 5.70 -1.96
N ARG A 109 13.75 4.59 -2.47
CA ARG A 109 13.63 4.29 -3.91
C ARG A 109 12.89 5.39 -4.67
N TYR A 110 11.87 6.00 -4.04
CA TYR A 110 11.06 7.06 -4.63
C TYR A 110 11.46 8.47 -4.17
N ALA A 111 12.65 8.69 -3.64
CA ALA A 111 13.07 9.98 -3.10
C ALA A 111 12.84 11.16 -4.06
N GLU A 112 13.23 11.00 -5.32
CA GLU A 112 13.14 12.05 -6.36
C GLU A 112 11.76 12.11 -7.03
N ARG A 113 10.92 11.08 -6.89
CA ARG A 113 9.64 11.02 -7.58
C ARG A 113 8.56 11.80 -6.80
N PRO A 114 7.90 12.82 -7.41
CA PRO A 114 6.94 13.67 -6.68
C PRO A 114 5.60 12.99 -6.39
N GLY A 115 5.30 11.87 -7.05
CA GLY A 115 4.05 11.12 -6.90
C GLY A 115 3.89 10.03 -7.95
N GLY A 116 2.73 9.35 -7.99
CA GLY A 116 2.46 8.30 -8.96
C GLY A 116 3.35 7.07 -8.75
N TYR A 117 3.49 6.62 -7.51
CA TYR A 117 4.34 5.48 -7.14
C TYR A 117 3.75 4.13 -7.54
N THR A 118 2.50 4.11 -7.97
CA THR A 118 1.79 2.87 -8.30
C THR A 118 1.23 2.91 -9.72
N ARG A 119 1.23 1.74 -10.37
CA ARG A 119 0.61 1.53 -11.68
C ARG A 119 -0.50 0.51 -11.56
N LEU A 120 -1.66 0.79 -12.15
CA LEU A 120 -2.79 -0.12 -12.23
C LEU A 120 -2.94 -0.59 -13.68
N VAL A 121 -2.90 -1.91 -13.88
CA VAL A 121 -3.08 -2.56 -15.18
C VAL A 121 -4.32 -3.44 -15.12
N LYS A 122 -5.28 -3.22 -16.03
CA LYS A 122 -6.46 -4.07 -16.16
C LYS A 122 -6.09 -5.33 -16.94
N ILE A 123 -6.51 -6.48 -16.46
CA ILE A 123 -6.17 -7.78 -17.08
C ILE A 123 -7.39 -8.54 -17.61
N GLY A 124 -8.59 -7.97 -17.48
CA GLY A 124 -9.83 -8.59 -17.99
C GLY A 124 -10.74 -9.12 -16.93
N LYS A 125 -11.53 -10.11 -17.27
CA LYS A 125 -12.58 -10.70 -16.43
C LYS A 125 -12.10 -11.97 -15.75
N ARG A 126 -12.53 -12.17 -14.50
CA ARG A 126 -12.26 -13.42 -13.77
C ARG A 126 -13.24 -14.51 -14.23
N PRO A 127 -12.75 -15.72 -14.57
CA PRO A 127 -13.63 -16.86 -14.81
C PRO A 127 -14.51 -17.15 -13.58
N GLY A 128 -15.77 -17.48 -13.81
CA GLY A 128 -16.72 -17.83 -12.78
C GLY A 128 -17.69 -16.71 -12.41
N ASP A 129 -17.23 -15.54 -11.98
CA ASP A 129 -18.09 -14.43 -11.55
C ASP A 129 -18.01 -13.18 -12.42
N ASN A 130 -17.21 -13.22 -13.50
CA ASN A 130 -17.03 -12.12 -14.45
C ASN A 130 -16.59 -10.80 -13.79
N ALA A 131 -15.91 -10.86 -12.64
CA ALA A 131 -15.38 -9.67 -11.97
C ALA A 131 -14.23 -9.05 -12.76
N ASP A 132 -14.20 -7.72 -12.87
CA ASP A 132 -13.08 -6.99 -13.46
C ASP A 132 -11.84 -7.13 -12.58
N MET A 133 -10.76 -7.66 -13.13
CA MET A 133 -9.49 -7.89 -12.46
C MET A 133 -8.43 -6.87 -12.87
N ALA A 134 -7.56 -6.53 -11.95
CA ALA A 134 -6.44 -5.64 -12.19
C ALA A 134 -5.22 -6.06 -11.35
N VAL A 135 -4.05 -5.76 -11.89
CA VAL A 135 -2.79 -5.79 -11.16
C VAL A 135 -2.49 -4.36 -10.70
N LEU A 136 -2.21 -4.20 -9.43
CA LEU A 136 -1.64 -2.98 -8.86
C LEU A 136 -0.20 -3.28 -8.49
N MET A 137 0.73 -2.48 -9.01
CA MET A 137 2.16 -2.68 -8.80
C MET A 137 2.84 -1.37 -8.40
N LEU A 138 3.94 -1.47 -7.67
CA LEU A 138 4.88 -0.38 -7.49
C LEU A 138 5.60 -0.11 -8.80
N VAL A 139 5.85 1.16 -9.13
CA VAL A 139 6.58 1.53 -10.34
C VAL A 139 8.06 1.30 -10.08
N GLU A 140 8.71 0.50 -10.90
CA GLU A 140 10.17 0.39 -10.89
C GLU A 140 10.76 1.70 -11.41
N GLU A 141 11.74 2.24 -10.69
CA GLU A 141 12.54 3.35 -11.20
C GLU A 141 13.72 2.76 -11.98
N ALA A 142 13.82 3.21 -13.22
CA ALA A 142 14.93 2.85 -14.10
C ALA A 142 16.23 3.53 -13.67
#